data_6abe0bfa94e7decea19910dca13bb522
#
_entry.id   6abe0bfa94e7decea19910dca13bb522
#
_cell.length_a   1.000
_cell.length_b   1.000
_cell.length_c   1.000
_cell.angle_alpha   90.00
_cell.angle_beta   90.00
_cell.angle_gamma   90.00
#
_symmetry.space_group_name_H-M   'P 1'
#
loop_
_entity.id
_entity.type
_entity.pdbx_description
1 polymer ?
#
loop_
_entity_poly.entity_id
_entity_poly.type
_entity_poly.pdbx_seq_one_letter_code
_entity_poly.pdbx_strand_id
1 'polypeptide(L)'
;MVTTVRSLGLTGISGYEVTVECMLSGGLPAFDVVGLPDTAVKEARERVRAAVKNCGAQFPVSRITVNLAPARVRKEGTVYDLPILLGSMAAAGEIRALPEDAAFLGELSLTGQVRPVTGVLPMAMFAARQGVKQLFVPAANAAEATLADGLIVYGVENVGQLVAHLKGADAIVPAPRWEPAAIDRPLPDFSDVMGQENVKRALEIAAAGGHNVLLIGSPGSGKSMLARRLPSILPDMTRPEALQTTEIYSVAGMTDPRHPLVDARPFRSPHHTASPVSLSGGGSIPRPGEISLAHNGILFLDELPEFDKSALETLRQPLEDGQVTITRATGSLTLPSRFMLVCAMNPCRCGWYGHPSGRCRCSAQQVEQYMRRVSGPLLDRIDMHIEVPSVEYEAMRRKEQPESSAEVRKRVNAAREVQKRRFAGTAVTCNAYMTPAMIGQYCQLDAAGEKVMQGAFDRLGLTGRSHDRILRMARTIADLDGAEHIEVQHLAEAIQYRSSNLLK
;
A
#
# COMPACT_ATOMS: atom_id res chain seq x y z
N MET A 1 -8.85 -35.68 -27.30
CA MET A 1 -8.31 -34.37 -27.74
C MET A 1 -7.99 -33.57 -26.49
N VAL A 2 -6.84 -32.91 -26.39
CA VAL A 2 -6.50 -32.01 -25.29
C VAL A 2 -6.73 -30.59 -25.77
N THR A 3 -7.44 -29.79 -25.00
CA THR A 3 -7.63 -28.36 -25.26
C THR A 3 -6.91 -27.58 -24.18
N THR A 4 -6.36 -26.44 -24.55
CA THR A 4 -5.62 -25.54 -23.64
C THR A 4 -6.29 -24.18 -23.59
N VAL A 5 -6.38 -23.62 -22.36
CA VAL A 5 -6.90 -22.27 -22.11
C VAL A 5 -5.87 -21.56 -21.23
N ARG A 6 -5.47 -20.36 -21.64
CA ARG A 6 -4.58 -19.52 -20.83
C ARG A 6 -5.37 -18.82 -19.75
N SER A 7 -4.88 -18.92 -18.53
CA SER A 7 -5.37 -18.20 -17.37
C SER A 7 -4.21 -17.61 -16.59
N LEU A 8 -4.48 -16.93 -15.49
CA LEU A 8 -3.49 -16.27 -14.67
C LEU A 8 -3.77 -16.57 -13.19
N GLY A 9 -2.71 -16.59 -12.40
CA GLY A 9 -2.78 -16.75 -10.95
C GLY A 9 -1.90 -15.74 -10.25
N LEU A 10 -1.96 -15.72 -8.93
CA LEU A 10 -1.18 -14.82 -8.08
C LEU A 10 -0.29 -15.58 -7.11
N THR A 11 0.94 -15.10 -6.96
CA THR A 11 1.78 -15.39 -5.80
C THR A 11 2.14 -14.07 -5.16
N GLY A 12 1.48 -13.75 -4.05
CA GLY A 12 1.55 -12.41 -3.48
C GLY A 12 0.89 -11.35 -4.35
N ILE A 13 1.69 -10.36 -4.79
CA ILE A 13 1.28 -9.35 -5.76
C ILE A 13 1.83 -9.65 -7.16
N SER A 14 2.47 -10.80 -7.36
CA SER A 14 3.05 -11.15 -8.66
C SER A 14 2.13 -12.09 -9.41
N GLY A 15 1.72 -11.69 -10.61
CA GLY A 15 0.98 -12.56 -11.53
C GLY A 15 1.89 -13.66 -12.10
N TYR A 16 1.31 -14.82 -12.39
CA TYR A 16 1.95 -15.89 -13.15
C TYR A 16 0.97 -16.54 -14.10
N GLU A 17 1.46 -17.16 -15.18
CA GLU A 17 0.63 -17.85 -16.15
C GLU A 17 0.17 -19.19 -15.62
N VAL A 18 -1.10 -19.53 -15.86
CA VAL A 18 -1.70 -20.84 -15.61
C VAL A 18 -2.27 -21.35 -16.93
N THR A 19 -1.76 -22.49 -17.38
CA THR A 19 -2.33 -23.22 -18.53
C THR A 19 -3.34 -24.23 -18.00
N VAL A 20 -4.59 -24.07 -18.39
CA VAL A 20 -5.67 -24.99 -18.08
C VAL A 20 -5.82 -25.97 -19.23
N GLU A 21 -5.42 -27.22 -19.03
CA GLU A 21 -5.49 -28.30 -19.99
C GLU A 21 -6.69 -29.18 -19.69
N CYS A 22 -7.61 -29.32 -20.62
CA CYS A 22 -8.80 -30.15 -20.47
C CYS A 22 -8.79 -31.31 -21.46
N MET A 23 -9.03 -32.53 -20.95
CA MET A 23 -9.10 -33.76 -21.74
C MET A 23 -10.38 -34.51 -21.44
N LEU A 24 -11.06 -34.92 -22.52
CA LEU A 24 -12.19 -35.86 -22.45
C LEU A 24 -11.69 -37.27 -22.78
N SER A 25 -12.07 -38.28 -21.97
CA SER A 25 -11.76 -39.67 -22.18
C SER A 25 -13.01 -40.54 -21.96
N GLY A 26 -13.05 -41.70 -22.61
CA GLY A 26 -14.10 -42.68 -22.37
C GLY A 26 -14.06 -43.26 -20.96
N GLY A 27 -15.18 -43.80 -20.49
CA GLY A 27 -15.31 -44.43 -19.18
C GLY A 27 -16.46 -43.84 -18.36
N LEU A 28 -16.51 -44.21 -17.07
CA LEU A 28 -17.52 -43.67 -16.15
C LEU A 28 -17.35 -42.14 -16.02
N PRO A 29 -18.46 -41.41 -16.04
CA PRO A 29 -18.40 -39.93 -15.88
C PRO A 29 -17.70 -39.55 -14.59
N ALA A 30 -16.62 -38.81 -14.71
CA ALA A 30 -15.82 -38.25 -13.62
C ALA A 30 -15.32 -36.87 -13.97
N PHE A 31 -14.97 -36.09 -12.95
CA PHE A 31 -14.36 -34.75 -13.13
C PHE A 31 -13.20 -34.64 -12.14
N ASP A 32 -12.01 -34.73 -12.69
CA ASP A 32 -10.79 -34.75 -11.91
C ASP A 32 -9.99 -33.47 -12.18
N VAL A 33 -9.58 -32.73 -11.12
CA VAL A 33 -8.71 -31.55 -11.22
C VAL A 33 -7.38 -31.86 -10.59
N VAL A 34 -6.31 -31.74 -11.36
CA VAL A 34 -4.91 -31.96 -10.94
C VAL A 34 -4.06 -30.70 -11.11
N GLY A 35 -2.84 -30.68 -10.58
CA GLY A 35 -1.96 -29.50 -10.63
C GLY A 35 -1.94 -28.67 -9.35
N LEU A 36 -2.02 -29.35 -8.19
CA LEU A 36 -2.06 -28.74 -6.84
C LEU A 36 -3.23 -27.76 -6.61
N PRO A 37 -4.48 -28.14 -6.94
CA PRO A 37 -5.65 -27.31 -6.65
C PRO A 37 -5.93 -27.25 -5.15
N ASP A 38 -6.36 -26.08 -4.65
CA ASP A 38 -6.95 -25.96 -3.32
C ASP A 38 -8.39 -26.52 -3.28
N THR A 39 -9.06 -26.39 -2.14
CA THR A 39 -10.46 -26.85 -2.00
C THR A 39 -11.41 -26.09 -2.90
N ALA A 40 -11.24 -24.74 -3.03
CA ALA A 40 -12.10 -23.90 -3.84
C ALA A 40 -12.01 -24.26 -5.34
N VAL A 41 -10.80 -24.56 -5.82
CA VAL A 41 -10.56 -25.02 -7.19
C VAL A 41 -11.16 -26.41 -7.43
N LYS A 42 -11.10 -27.32 -6.44
CA LYS A 42 -11.74 -28.65 -6.56
C LYS A 42 -13.26 -28.56 -6.63
N GLU A 43 -13.86 -27.61 -5.94
CA GLU A 43 -15.31 -27.34 -5.97
C GLU A 43 -15.77 -26.68 -7.28
N ALA A 44 -14.86 -26.17 -8.12
CA ALA A 44 -15.19 -25.63 -9.45
C ALA A 44 -16.05 -26.55 -10.29
N ARG A 45 -15.89 -27.89 -10.12
CA ARG A 45 -16.69 -28.90 -10.81
C ARG A 45 -18.19 -28.64 -10.74
N GLU A 46 -18.71 -28.36 -9.54
CA GLU A 46 -20.18 -28.18 -9.37
C GLU A 46 -20.64 -26.85 -9.99
N ARG A 47 -19.82 -25.79 -9.86
CA ARG A 47 -20.11 -24.49 -10.45
C ARG A 47 -20.06 -24.54 -11.99
N VAL A 48 -19.03 -25.17 -12.56
CA VAL A 48 -18.87 -25.37 -14.00
C VAL A 48 -20.03 -26.19 -14.59
N ARG A 49 -20.37 -27.32 -13.94
CA ARG A 49 -21.47 -28.18 -14.40
C ARG A 49 -22.81 -27.45 -14.41
N ALA A 50 -23.11 -26.69 -13.35
CA ALA A 50 -24.35 -25.92 -13.29
C ALA A 50 -24.36 -24.79 -14.33
N ALA A 51 -23.26 -24.06 -14.50
CA ALA A 51 -23.15 -22.97 -15.45
C ALA A 51 -23.31 -23.43 -16.90
N VAL A 52 -22.67 -24.56 -17.30
CA VAL A 52 -22.83 -25.14 -18.65
C VAL A 52 -24.28 -25.49 -18.91
N LYS A 53 -24.96 -26.14 -17.95
CA LYS A 53 -26.38 -26.49 -18.10
C LYS A 53 -27.28 -25.25 -18.26
N ASN A 54 -27.00 -24.20 -17.49
CA ASN A 54 -27.80 -22.97 -17.49
C ASN A 54 -27.57 -22.09 -18.73
N CYS A 55 -26.42 -22.22 -19.41
CA CYS A 55 -26.21 -21.55 -20.70
C CYS A 55 -26.79 -22.31 -21.93
N GLY A 56 -27.54 -23.38 -21.71
CA GLY A 56 -28.17 -24.20 -22.74
C GLY A 56 -27.25 -25.18 -23.45
N ALA A 57 -26.00 -25.35 -22.98
CA ALA A 57 -25.07 -26.34 -23.51
C ALA A 57 -25.20 -27.68 -22.77
N GLN A 58 -24.76 -28.77 -23.41
CA GLN A 58 -24.73 -30.08 -22.76
C GLN A 58 -23.38 -30.28 -22.03
N PHE A 59 -23.46 -30.59 -20.74
CA PHE A 59 -22.27 -31.00 -20.01
C PHE A 59 -21.85 -32.41 -20.46
N PRO A 60 -20.56 -32.64 -20.84
CA PRO A 60 -20.13 -33.92 -21.39
C PRO A 60 -20.34 -35.07 -20.42
N VAL A 61 -20.99 -36.15 -20.88
CA VAL A 61 -21.18 -37.42 -20.15
C VAL A 61 -19.97 -38.33 -20.40
N SER A 62 -18.81 -37.89 -19.94
CA SER A 62 -17.50 -38.56 -20.12
C SER A 62 -16.60 -38.25 -18.93
N ARG A 63 -15.45 -38.89 -18.88
CA ARG A 63 -14.43 -38.54 -17.88
C ARG A 63 -13.69 -37.27 -18.33
N ILE A 64 -13.78 -36.23 -17.54
CA ILE A 64 -13.11 -34.93 -17.75
C ILE A 64 -11.92 -34.88 -16.81
N THR A 65 -10.72 -34.69 -17.35
CA THR A 65 -9.52 -34.42 -16.57
C THR A 65 -9.03 -33.00 -16.87
N VAL A 66 -8.91 -32.19 -15.84
CA VAL A 66 -8.40 -30.81 -15.92
C VAL A 66 -7.05 -30.76 -15.22
N ASN A 67 -6.01 -30.36 -15.96
CA ASN A 67 -4.68 -30.11 -15.40
C ASN A 67 -4.39 -28.61 -15.36
N LEU A 68 -3.96 -28.11 -14.20
CA LEU A 68 -3.58 -26.71 -14.01
C LEU A 68 -2.06 -26.61 -13.94
N ALA A 69 -1.42 -26.30 -15.06
CA ALA A 69 0.04 -26.12 -15.13
C ALA A 69 0.46 -24.68 -14.75
N PRO A 70 1.64 -24.49 -14.13
CA PRO A 70 2.64 -25.47 -13.73
C PRO A 70 2.31 -26.15 -12.40
N ALA A 71 2.51 -27.46 -12.29
CA ALA A 71 2.19 -28.26 -11.10
C ALA A 71 3.01 -27.89 -9.84
N ARG A 72 4.10 -27.13 -10.00
CA ARG A 72 4.96 -26.68 -8.86
C ARG A 72 4.34 -25.57 -8.02
N VAL A 73 3.34 -24.85 -8.53
CA VAL A 73 2.67 -23.73 -7.87
C VAL A 73 1.27 -24.15 -7.47
N ARG A 74 0.90 -23.94 -6.22
CA ARG A 74 -0.46 -24.19 -5.73
C ARG A 74 -1.42 -23.18 -6.36
N LYS A 75 -2.57 -23.69 -6.86
CA LYS A 75 -3.65 -22.85 -7.40
C LYS A 75 -4.70 -22.63 -6.33
N GLU A 76 -4.97 -21.38 -6.05
CA GLU A 76 -5.87 -20.98 -4.97
C GLU A 76 -7.01 -20.10 -5.51
N GLY A 77 -8.20 -20.26 -4.91
CA GLY A 77 -9.36 -19.44 -5.19
C GLY A 77 -10.17 -19.88 -6.42
N THR A 78 -11.17 -19.10 -6.74
CA THR A 78 -12.22 -19.40 -7.74
C THR A 78 -11.96 -18.81 -9.12
N VAL A 79 -10.83 -18.12 -9.30
CA VAL A 79 -10.45 -17.41 -10.54
C VAL A 79 -10.38 -18.32 -11.77
N TYR A 80 -10.19 -19.62 -11.57
CA TYR A 80 -10.03 -20.63 -12.61
C TYR A 80 -11.36 -21.23 -13.10
N ASP A 81 -12.51 -20.93 -12.49
CA ASP A 81 -13.79 -21.53 -12.86
C ASP A 81 -14.12 -21.27 -14.34
N LEU A 82 -13.97 -20.02 -14.80
CA LEU A 82 -14.25 -19.63 -16.19
C LEU A 82 -13.32 -20.32 -17.19
N PRO A 83 -11.98 -20.34 -17.04
CA PRO A 83 -11.13 -21.06 -17.98
C PRO A 83 -11.30 -22.59 -17.92
N ILE A 84 -11.64 -23.18 -16.78
CA ILE A 84 -12.00 -24.60 -16.67
C ILE A 84 -13.26 -24.91 -17.46
N LEU A 85 -14.29 -24.04 -17.36
CA LEU A 85 -15.51 -24.16 -18.15
C LEU A 85 -15.21 -24.11 -19.65
N LEU A 86 -14.47 -23.09 -20.10
CA LEU A 86 -14.13 -22.90 -21.51
C LEU A 86 -13.34 -24.09 -22.08
N GLY A 87 -12.33 -24.58 -21.32
CA GLY A 87 -11.57 -25.77 -21.70
C GLY A 87 -12.43 -27.03 -21.81
N SER A 88 -13.38 -27.19 -20.90
CA SER A 88 -14.31 -28.34 -20.93
C SER A 88 -15.26 -28.26 -22.12
N MET A 89 -15.79 -27.06 -22.44
CA MET A 89 -16.66 -26.83 -23.60
C MET A 89 -15.91 -26.98 -24.94
N ALA A 90 -14.67 -26.50 -25.00
CA ALA A 90 -13.83 -26.65 -26.17
C ALA A 90 -13.45 -28.13 -26.40
N ALA A 91 -13.15 -28.89 -25.34
CA ALA A 91 -12.88 -30.32 -25.43
C ALA A 91 -14.13 -31.10 -25.89
N ALA A 92 -15.33 -30.63 -25.56
CA ALA A 92 -16.60 -31.21 -25.99
C ALA A 92 -16.99 -30.81 -27.45
N GLY A 93 -16.25 -29.89 -28.10
CA GLY A 93 -16.55 -29.40 -29.42
C GLY A 93 -17.64 -28.32 -29.47
N GLU A 94 -18.09 -27.83 -28.31
CA GLU A 94 -19.10 -26.75 -28.21
C GLU A 94 -18.55 -25.38 -28.64
N ILE A 95 -17.24 -25.20 -28.49
CA ILE A 95 -16.49 -24.01 -28.94
C ILE A 95 -15.37 -24.50 -29.86
N ARG A 96 -15.30 -23.95 -31.10
CA ARG A 96 -14.37 -24.44 -32.12
C ARG A 96 -12.92 -24.09 -31.85
N ALA A 97 -12.65 -22.85 -31.46
CA ALA A 97 -11.30 -22.36 -31.13
C ALA A 97 -11.39 -21.23 -30.13
N LEU A 98 -10.40 -21.18 -29.24
CA LEU A 98 -10.15 -20.04 -28.34
C LEU A 98 -9.01 -19.20 -28.94
N PRO A 99 -9.04 -17.86 -28.80
CA PRO A 99 -7.95 -17.01 -29.27
C PRO A 99 -6.64 -17.37 -28.56
N GLU A 100 -5.57 -17.60 -29.30
CA GLU A 100 -4.26 -18.00 -28.76
C GLU A 100 -3.60 -16.90 -27.91
N ASP A 101 -3.92 -15.63 -28.23
CA ASP A 101 -3.43 -14.43 -27.55
C ASP A 101 -4.35 -13.93 -26.44
N ALA A 102 -5.34 -14.75 -26.03
CA ALA A 102 -6.30 -14.42 -24.98
C ALA A 102 -6.01 -15.13 -23.66
N ALA A 103 -6.37 -14.47 -22.55
CA ALA A 103 -6.42 -15.06 -21.21
C ALA A 103 -7.79 -14.83 -20.58
N PHE A 104 -8.22 -15.76 -19.72
CA PHE A 104 -9.55 -15.80 -19.13
C PHE A 104 -9.47 -15.91 -17.61
N LEU A 105 -10.25 -15.08 -16.91
CA LEU A 105 -10.35 -15.05 -15.44
C LEU A 105 -11.82 -14.93 -15.04
N GLY A 106 -12.23 -15.59 -13.98
CA GLY A 106 -13.56 -15.37 -13.39
C GLY A 106 -14.05 -16.52 -12.53
N GLU A 107 -14.78 -16.18 -11.49
CA GLU A 107 -15.56 -17.10 -10.68
C GLU A 107 -16.93 -17.31 -11.33
N LEU A 108 -17.47 -18.53 -11.22
CA LEU A 108 -18.80 -18.86 -11.74
C LEU A 108 -19.82 -18.97 -10.62
N SER A 109 -20.98 -18.35 -10.81
CA SER A 109 -22.18 -18.69 -10.05
C SER A 109 -22.84 -19.96 -10.62
N LEU A 110 -23.71 -20.60 -9.86
CA LEU A 110 -24.49 -21.73 -10.34
C LEU A 110 -25.45 -21.34 -11.49
N THR A 111 -25.81 -20.06 -11.61
CA THR A 111 -26.67 -19.54 -12.68
C THR A 111 -25.91 -19.18 -13.95
N GLY A 112 -24.57 -19.34 -13.96
CA GLY A 112 -23.73 -18.97 -15.12
C GLY A 112 -23.30 -17.51 -15.17
N GLN A 113 -23.54 -16.70 -14.13
CA GLN A 113 -22.97 -15.37 -14.01
C GLN A 113 -21.49 -15.45 -13.69
N VAL A 114 -20.70 -14.53 -14.24
CA VAL A 114 -19.27 -14.38 -13.96
C VAL A 114 -19.09 -13.35 -12.84
N ARG A 115 -18.63 -13.82 -11.69
CA ARG A 115 -18.47 -13.04 -10.47
C ARG A 115 -17.08 -12.41 -10.38
N PRO A 116 -16.95 -11.25 -9.70
CA PRO A 116 -15.68 -10.58 -9.53
C PRO A 116 -14.67 -11.44 -8.77
N VAL A 117 -13.39 -11.27 -9.10
CA VAL A 117 -12.25 -11.91 -8.46
C VAL A 117 -11.27 -10.86 -7.96
N THR A 118 -10.42 -11.22 -6.99
CA THR A 118 -9.41 -10.32 -6.43
C THR A 118 -8.10 -10.42 -7.20
N GLY A 119 -7.30 -9.33 -7.20
CA GLY A 119 -5.96 -9.33 -7.78
C GLY A 119 -5.95 -9.27 -9.32
N VAL A 120 -6.96 -8.68 -9.93
CA VAL A 120 -7.03 -8.61 -11.40
C VAL A 120 -5.97 -7.69 -11.97
N LEU A 121 -5.66 -6.55 -11.33
CA LEU A 121 -4.64 -5.64 -11.84
C LEU A 121 -3.24 -6.29 -11.94
N PRO A 122 -2.66 -6.91 -10.90
CA PRO A 122 -1.36 -7.56 -11.04
C PRO A 122 -1.36 -8.71 -12.05
N MET A 123 -2.48 -9.45 -12.20
CA MET A 123 -2.63 -10.45 -13.26
C MET A 123 -2.66 -9.81 -14.65
N ALA A 124 -3.40 -8.71 -14.85
CA ALA A 124 -3.45 -7.97 -16.10
C ALA A 124 -2.09 -7.37 -16.48
N MET A 125 -1.39 -6.77 -15.53
CA MET A 125 -0.04 -6.24 -15.76
C MET A 125 0.97 -7.34 -16.12
N PHE A 126 0.85 -8.51 -15.52
CA PHE A 126 1.65 -9.68 -15.91
C PHE A 126 1.29 -10.13 -17.34
N ALA A 127 0.01 -10.29 -17.66
CA ALA A 127 -0.47 -10.70 -18.99
C ALA A 127 0.06 -9.78 -20.11
N ALA A 128 -0.02 -8.46 -19.90
CA ALA A 128 0.51 -7.48 -20.85
C ALA A 128 2.01 -7.68 -21.12
N ARG A 129 2.79 -7.93 -20.06
CA ARG A 129 4.25 -8.20 -20.18
C ARG A 129 4.56 -9.52 -20.90
N GLN A 130 3.65 -10.51 -20.82
CA GLN A 130 3.79 -11.81 -21.51
C GLN A 130 3.21 -11.81 -22.95
N GLY A 131 2.83 -10.65 -23.47
CA GLY A 131 2.35 -10.52 -24.85
C GLY A 131 0.90 -10.99 -25.08
N VAL A 132 0.11 -11.21 -24.02
CA VAL A 132 -1.33 -11.38 -24.12
C VAL A 132 -1.93 -10.13 -24.74
N LYS A 133 -2.87 -10.30 -25.69
CA LYS A 133 -3.55 -9.17 -26.35
C LYS A 133 -4.96 -8.97 -25.82
N GLN A 134 -5.65 -10.05 -25.50
CA GLN A 134 -7.04 -10.06 -25.10
C GLN A 134 -7.20 -10.62 -23.68
N LEU A 135 -7.85 -9.87 -22.82
CA LEU A 135 -8.10 -10.32 -21.44
C LEU A 135 -9.60 -10.30 -21.14
N PHE A 136 -10.15 -11.48 -20.88
CA PHE A 136 -11.55 -11.68 -20.51
C PHE A 136 -11.63 -11.76 -18.97
N VAL A 137 -12.33 -10.81 -18.36
CA VAL A 137 -12.49 -10.69 -16.91
C VAL A 137 -13.95 -10.49 -16.54
N PRO A 138 -14.35 -10.71 -15.28
CA PRO A 138 -15.69 -10.32 -14.83
C PRO A 138 -15.96 -8.84 -15.14
N ALA A 139 -17.18 -8.50 -15.55
CA ALA A 139 -17.55 -7.13 -15.91
C ALA A 139 -17.22 -6.11 -14.80
N ALA A 140 -17.37 -6.50 -13.52
CA ALA A 140 -17.03 -5.66 -12.38
C ALA A 140 -15.51 -5.39 -12.22
N ASN A 141 -14.65 -6.23 -12.81
CA ASN A 141 -13.19 -6.04 -12.79
C ASN A 141 -12.65 -5.39 -14.09
N ALA A 142 -13.50 -5.14 -15.08
CA ALA A 142 -13.04 -4.65 -16.38
C ALA A 142 -12.32 -3.30 -16.26
N ALA A 143 -12.87 -2.35 -15.51
CA ALA A 143 -12.24 -1.04 -15.28
C ALA A 143 -10.85 -1.17 -14.63
N GLU A 144 -10.69 -2.04 -13.65
CA GLU A 144 -9.40 -2.36 -12.99
C GLU A 144 -8.39 -2.94 -13.99
N ALA A 145 -8.81 -3.91 -14.79
CA ALA A 145 -7.96 -4.55 -15.80
C ALA A 145 -7.45 -3.57 -16.85
N THR A 146 -8.24 -2.54 -17.21
CA THR A 146 -7.84 -1.51 -18.20
C THR A 146 -6.75 -0.57 -17.71
N LEU A 147 -6.38 -0.60 -16.43
CA LEU A 147 -5.24 0.14 -15.89
C LEU A 147 -3.91 -0.43 -16.42
N ALA A 148 -3.88 -1.69 -16.84
CA ALA A 148 -2.73 -2.32 -17.48
C ALA A 148 -2.68 -1.92 -18.97
N ASP A 149 -1.57 -1.29 -19.37
CA ASP A 149 -1.38 -0.84 -20.74
C ASP A 149 -1.14 -2.03 -21.70
N GLY A 150 -1.65 -1.93 -22.92
CA GLY A 150 -1.38 -2.90 -24.00
C GLY A 150 -2.35 -4.08 -24.09
N LEU A 151 -3.43 -4.10 -23.31
CA LEU A 151 -4.47 -5.12 -23.33
C LEU A 151 -5.78 -4.60 -23.93
N ILE A 152 -6.47 -5.44 -24.68
CA ILE A 152 -7.89 -5.30 -25.00
C ILE A 152 -8.65 -6.08 -23.94
N VAL A 153 -9.41 -5.38 -23.11
CA VAL A 153 -10.14 -5.97 -21.98
C VAL A 153 -11.60 -6.17 -22.35
N TYR A 154 -12.11 -7.38 -22.12
CA TYR A 154 -13.51 -7.73 -22.29
C TYR A 154 -14.16 -8.01 -20.94
N GLY A 155 -15.15 -7.21 -20.56
CA GLY A 155 -15.97 -7.43 -19.37
C GLY A 155 -17.06 -8.47 -19.63
N VAL A 156 -17.01 -9.60 -18.92
CA VAL A 156 -17.93 -10.72 -19.08
C VAL A 156 -18.93 -10.73 -17.94
N GLU A 157 -20.22 -10.66 -18.26
CA GLU A 157 -21.31 -10.73 -17.27
C GLU A 157 -21.75 -12.17 -16.99
N ASN A 158 -21.81 -12.99 -18.04
CA ASN A 158 -22.26 -14.38 -17.94
C ASN A 158 -21.65 -15.27 -19.04
N VAL A 159 -21.71 -16.57 -18.82
CA VAL A 159 -21.15 -17.58 -19.73
C VAL A 159 -21.81 -17.56 -21.09
N GLY A 160 -23.12 -17.33 -21.17
CA GLY A 160 -23.88 -17.30 -22.45
C GLY A 160 -23.38 -16.19 -23.37
N GLN A 161 -23.18 -14.99 -22.83
CA GLN A 161 -22.61 -13.83 -23.54
C GLN A 161 -21.20 -14.16 -24.08
N LEU A 162 -20.32 -14.75 -23.23
CA LEU A 162 -18.96 -15.10 -23.65
C LEU A 162 -18.96 -16.16 -24.75
N VAL A 163 -19.78 -17.19 -24.62
CA VAL A 163 -19.92 -18.25 -25.65
C VAL A 163 -20.46 -17.69 -26.97
N ALA A 164 -21.45 -16.77 -26.95
CA ALA A 164 -21.93 -16.08 -28.12
C ALA A 164 -20.83 -15.26 -28.81
N HIS A 165 -20.03 -14.53 -28.04
CA HIS A 165 -18.87 -13.77 -28.51
C HIS A 165 -17.83 -14.71 -29.20
N LEU A 166 -17.44 -15.80 -28.55
CA LEU A 166 -16.44 -16.75 -29.05
C LEU A 166 -16.94 -17.52 -30.29
N LYS A 167 -18.27 -17.68 -30.47
CA LYS A 167 -18.91 -18.25 -31.68
C LYS A 167 -19.10 -17.20 -32.78
N GLY A 168 -18.83 -15.92 -32.55
CA GLY A 168 -19.05 -14.83 -33.49
C GLY A 168 -20.51 -14.45 -33.68
N ALA A 169 -21.40 -14.89 -32.77
CA ALA A 169 -22.85 -14.62 -32.87
C ALA A 169 -23.22 -13.24 -32.28
N ASP A 170 -22.58 -12.85 -31.18
CA ASP A 170 -22.80 -11.56 -30.53
C ASP A 170 -21.47 -11.08 -29.88
N ALA A 171 -20.98 -9.94 -30.32
CA ALA A 171 -19.67 -9.46 -29.92
C ALA A 171 -19.74 -8.66 -28.61
N ILE A 172 -18.91 -9.04 -27.62
CA ILE A 172 -18.68 -8.21 -26.43
C ILE A 172 -17.88 -6.99 -26.88
N VAL A 173 -18.35 -5.80 -26.54
CA VAL A 173 -17.60 -4.56 -26.79
C VAL A 173 -16.43 -4.47 -25.80
N PRO A 174 -15.21 -4.19 -26.27
CA PRO A 174 -14.09 -3.96 -25.38
C PRO A 174 -14.38 -2.88 -24.35
N ALA A 175 -13.97 -3.10 -23.10
CA ALA A 175 -14.12 -2.10 -22.07
C ALA A 175 -13.29 -0.85 -22.42
N PRO A 176 -13.86 0.35 -22.30
CA PRO A 176 -13.10 1.58 -22.50
C PRO A 176 -11.99 1.69 -21.44
N ARG A 177 -10.87 2.27 -21.83
CA ARG A 177 -9.80 2.55 -20.87
C ARG A 177 -10.35 3.42 -19.74
N TRP A 178 -10.13 2.98 -18.51
CA TRP A 178 -10.53 3.79 -17.37
C TRP A 178 -9.67 5.04 -17.27
N GLU A 179 -10.32 6.18 -17.12
CA GLU A 179 -9.67 7.47 -16.90
C GLU A 179 -10.16 8.07 -15.59
N PRO A 180 -9.27 8.72 -14.82
CA PRO A 180 -9.68 9.35 -13.57
C PRO A 180 -10.68 10.47 -13.86
N ALA A 181 -11.91 10.33 -13.37
CA ALA A 181 -12.82 11.47 -13.26
C ALA A 181 -12.29 12.39 -12.15
N ALA A 182 -12.39 13.70 -12.35
CA ALA A 182 -12.09 14.66 -11.28
C ALA A 182 -13.09 14.45 -10.13
N ILE A 183 -12.74 13.61 -9.18
CA ILE A 183 -13.51 13.42 -7.96
C ILE A 183 -12.95 14.42 -6.95
N ASP A 184 -13.73 15.44 -6.66
CA ASP A 184 -13.45 16.34 -5.54
C ASP A 184 -13.64 15.53 -4.23
N ARG A 185 -12.54 15.00 -3.69
CA ARG A 185 -12.51 14.40 -2.36
C ARG A 185 -11.99 15.46 -1.40
N PRO A 186 -12.86 16.16 -0.68
CA PRO A 186 -12.41 17.18 0.26
C PRO A 186 -11.58 16.51 1.36
N LEU A 187 -10.28 16.76 1.33
CA LEU A 187 -9.40 16.37 2.43
C LEU A 187 -9.50 17.45 3.53
N PRO A 188 -9.40 17.06 4.80
CA PRO A 188 -9.29 18.03 5.89
C PRO A 188 -8.10 18.96 5.65
N ASP A 189 -8.29 20.27 5.75
CA ASP A 189 -7.30 21.28 5.41
C ASP A 189 -6.51 21.77 6.63
N PHE A 190 -5.24 22.16 6.44
CA PHE A 190 -4.39 22.77 7.48
C PHE A 190 -4.95 24.11 7.95
N SER A 191 -5.70 24.82 7.13
CA SER A 191 -6.40 26.05 7.52
C SER A 191 -7.44 25.86 8.62
N ASP A 192 -7.94 24.62 8.84
CA ASP A 192 -8.81 24.33 9.97
C ASP A 192 -8.08 24.28 11.33
N VAL A 193 -6.73 24.28 11.31
CA VAL A 193 -5.91 24.20 12.53
C VAL A 193 -5.45 25.60 12.92
N MET A 194 -5.99 26.11 13.99
CA MET A 194 -5.61 27.42 14.53
C MET A 194 -4.31 27.31 15.34
N GLY A 195 -3.38 28.21 15.10
CA GLY A 195 -2.07 28.20 15.77
C GLY A 195 -1.21 26.99 15.41
N GLN A 196 -0.24 26.66 16.27
CA GLN A 196 0.67 25.52 16.14
C GLN A 196 1.58 25.58 14.89
N GLU A 197 1.98 26.79 14.49
CA GLU A 197 2.77 26.98 13.26
C GLU A 197 4.08 26.19 13.25
N ASN A 198 4.75 26.02 14.41
CA ASN A 198 5.94 25.17 14.54
C ASN A 198 5.65 23.70 14.23
N VAL A 199 4.46 23.19 14.62
CA VAL A 199 4.06 21.80 14.35
C VAL A 199 3.71 21.65 12.87
N LYS A 200 3.02 22.63 12.27
CA LYS A 200 2.72 22.65 10.84
C LYS A 200 4.01 22.67 10.02
N ARG A 201 5.00 23.52 10.39
CA ARG A 201 6.32 23.56 9.73
C ARG A 201 7.03 22.21 9.83
N ALA A 202 7.02 21.57 11.00
CA ALA A 202 7.60 20.23 11.17
C ALA A 202 6.92 19.18 10.28
N LEU A 203 5.58 19.22 10.15
CA LEU A 203 4.82 18.33 9.28
C LEU A 203 5.07 18.63 7.79
N GLU A 204 5.27 19.88 7.39
CA GLU A 204 5.70 20.26 6.05
C GLU A 204 7.06 19.64 5.70
N ILE A 205 8.05 19.76 6.60
CA ILE A 205 9.37 19.13 6.43
C ILE A 205 9.25 17.63 6.30
N ALA A 206 8.44 17.01 7.18
CA ALA A 206 8.20 15.59 7.17
C ALA A 206 7.56 15.13 5.85
N ALA A 207 6.56 15.84 5.32
CA ALA A 207 5.92 15.58 4.04
C ALA A 207 6.90 15.74 2.86
N ALA A 208 7.72 16.81 2.89
CA ALA A 208 8.69 17.07 1.85
C ALA A 208 9.81 16.03 1.79
N GLY A 209 10.30 15.54 2.93
CA GLY A 209 11.38 14.56 3.01
C GLY A 209 10.95 13.10 3.11
N GLY A 210 9.69 12.82 3.44
CA GLY A 210 9.20 11.48 3.75
C GLY A 210 9.65 10.99 5.13
N HIS A 211 9.85 11.91 6.08
CA HIS A 211 10.38 11.61 7.41
C HIS A 211 9.33 11.04 8.35
N ASN A 212 9.71 10.07 9.16
CA ASN A 212 8.86 9.51 10.20
C ASN A 212 8.73 10.47 11.38
N VAL A 213 7.53 10.58 11.96
CA VAL A 213 7.17 11.60 12.95
C VAL A 213 6.59 10.98 14.22
N LEU A 214 7.02 11.48 15.38
CA LEU A 214 6.37 11.25 16.66
C LEU A 214 5.84 12.56 17.22
N LEU A 215 4.52 12.65 17.39
CA LEU A 215 3.82 13.77 18.01
C LEU A 215 3.64 13.49 19.50
N ILE A 216 4.18 14.33 20.38
CA ILE A 216 4.06 14.19 21.83
C ILE A 216 3.35 15.42 22.40
N GLY A 217 2.30 15.23 23.18
CA GLY A 217 1.59 16.36 23.78
C GLY A 217 0.45 15.92 24.67
N SER A 218 -0.09 16.86 25.44
CA SER A 218 -1.20 16.61 26.37
C SER A 218 -2.47 16.12 25.64
N PRO A 219 -3.41 15.47 26.32
CA PRO A 219 -4.72 15.17 25.77
C PRO A 219 -5.40 16.46 25.27
N GLY A 220 -6.03 16.39 24.08
CA GLY A 220 -6.68 17.54 23.48
C GLY A 220 -5.75 18.56 22.79
N SER A 221 -4.43 18.32 22.70
CA SER A 221 -3.51 19.22 21.99
C SER A 221 -3.62 19.18 20.46
N GLY A 222 -4.49 18.34 19.88
CA GLY A 222 -4.73 18.30 18.42
C GLY A 222 -3.84 17.35 17.63
N LYS A 223 -3.06 16.45 18.27
CA LYS A 223 -2.13 15.49 17.60
C LYS A 223 -2.81 14.71 16.47
N SER A 224 -3.89 14.02 16.78
CA SER A 224 -4.63 13.18 15.82
C SER A 224 -5.31 14.03 14.75
N MET A 225 -5.72 15.27 15.07
CA MET A 225 -6.28 16.23 14.12
C MET A 225 -5.23 16.66 13.08
N LEU A 226 -4.02 16.98 13.52
CA LEU A 226 -2.89 17.33 12.66
C LEU A 226 -2.47 16.14 11.78
N ALA A 227 -2.33 14.95 12.36
CA ALA A 227 -1.98 13.75 11.61
C ALA A 227 -2.97 13.42 10.49
N ARG A 228 -4.29 13.58 10.72
CA ARG A 228 -5.34 13.35 9.73
C ARG A 228 -5.33 14.36 8.58
N ARG A 229 -4.70 15.54 8.75
CA ARG A 229 -4.56 16.56 7.72
C ARG A 229 -3.28 16.40 6.90
N LEU A 230 -2.33 15.62 7.37
CA LEU A 230 -1.07 15.39 6.67
C LEU A 230 -1.23 14.89 5.21
N PRO A 231 -2.22 14.01 4.87
CA PRO A 231 -2.46 13.64 3.48
C PRO A 231 -2.70 14.81 2.53
N SER A 232 -3.28 15.93 3.01
CA SER A 232 -3.58 17.10 2.18
C SER A 232 -2.35 17.88 1.73
N ILE A 233 -1.21 17.72 2.40
CA ILE A 233 0.06 18.36 2.06
C ILE A 233 1.09 17.40 1.47
N LEU A 234 0.82 16.09 1.42
CA LEU A 234 1.72 15.14 0.77
C LEU A 234 1.84 15.42 -0.72
N PRO A 235 2.99 15.11 -1.34
CA PRO A 235 3.16 15.26 -2.78
C PRO A 235 2.20 14.34 -3.54
N ASP A 236 1.81 14.75 -4.74
CA ASP A 236 0.95 13.96 -5.61
C ASP A 236 1.60 12.61 -5.92
N MET A 237 0.77 11.58 -6.09
CA MET A 237 1.27 10.27 -6.50
C MET A 237 1.62 10.29 -7.99
N THR A 238 2.76 9.72 -8.32
CA THR A 238 3.08 9.40 -9.71
C THR A 238 2.25 8.21 -10.18
N ARG A 239 2.02 8.08 -11.51
CA ARG A 239 1.30 6.90 -12.05
C ARG A 239 1.91 5.56 -11.62
N PRO A 240 3.24 5.34 -11.63
CA PRO A 240 3.83 4.12 -11.11
C PRO A 240 3.53 3.86 -9.63
N GLU A 241 3.60 4.90 -8.77
CA GLU A 241 3.23 4.77 -7.34
C GLU A 241 1.76 4.38 -7.18
N ALA A 242 0.86 5.03 -7.94
CA ALA A 242 -0.57 4.74 -7.92
C ALA A 242 -0.86 3.29 -8.36
N LEU A 243 -0.24 2.81 -9.44
CA LEU A 243 -0.39 1.43 -9.90
C LEU A 243 0.13 0.43 -8.87
N GLN A 244 1.33 0.64 -8.32
CA GLN A 244 1.90 -0.25 -7.30
C GLN A 244 1.04 -0.31 -6.03
N THR A 245 0.49 0.82 -5.61
CA THR A 245 -0.44 0.86 -4.47
C THR A 245 -1.73 0.13 -4.81
N THR A 246 -2.26 0.32 -6.03
CA THR A 246 -3.47 -0.35 -6.49
C THR A 246 -3.30 -1.86 -6.59
N GLU A 247 -2.13 -2.38 -7.00
CA GLU A 247 -1.85 -3.83 -6.99
C GLU A 247 -2.04 -4.44 -5.59
N ILE A 248 -1.57 -3.73 -4.54
CA ILE A 248 -1.75 -4.19 -3.15
C ILE A 248 -3.23 -4.20 -2.77
N TYR A 249 -3.97 -3.13 -3.11
CA TYR A 249 -5.41 -3.02 -2.82
C TYR A 249 -6.24 -4.03 -3.61
N SER A 250 -5.84 -4.31 -4.84
CA SER A 250 -6.44 -5.34 -5.70
C SER A 250 -6.35 -6.74 -5.06
N VAL A 251 -5.14 -7.12 -4.61
CA VAL A 251 -4.92 -8.40 -3.92
C VAL A 251 -5.66 -8.47 -2.59
N ALA A 252 -5.77 -7.33 -1.89
CA ALA A 252 -6.55 -7.23 -0.66
C ALA A 252 -8.08 -7.31 -0.89
N GLY A 253 -8.55 -7.19 -2.14
CA GLY A 253 -9.97 -7.10 -2.48
C GLY A 253 -10.61 -5.78 -2.05
N MET A 254 -9.85 -4.69 -2.06
CA MET A 254 -10.24 -3.37 -1.57
C MET A 254 -10.31 -2.31 -2.69
N THR A 255 -10.32 -2.72 -3.96
CA THR A 255 -10.53 -1.82 -5.10
C THR A 255 -12.01 -1.48 -5.25
N ASP A 256 -12.31 -0.22 -5.61
CA ASP A 256 -13.67 0.20 -5.97
C ASP A 256 -13.85 -0.02 -7.49
N PRO A 257 -14.85 -0.78 -7.95
CA PRO A 257 -15.11 -0.98 -9.39
C PRO A 257 -15.34 0.31 -10.18
N ARG A 258 -15.83 1.38 -9.52
CA ARG A 258 -16.06 2.68 -10.16
C ARG A 258 -14.80 3.54 -10.19
N HIS A 259 -13.89 3.33 -9.24
CA HIS A 259 -12.66 4.07 -9.09
C HIS A 259 -11.51 3.11 -8.72
N PRO A 260 -11.09 2.25 -9.65
CA PRO A 260 -10.17 1.17 -9.36
C PRO A 260 -8.75 1.63 -9.06
N LEU A 261 -8.34 2.82 -9.52
CA LEU A 261 -7.00 3.36 -9.25
C LEU A 261 -6.95 4.03 -7.88
N VAL A 262 -6.01 3.64 -7.04
CA VAL A 262 -5.67 4.35 -5.80
C VAL A 262 -4.77 5.52 -6.17
N ASP A 263 -5.36 6.67 -6.46
CA ASP A 263 -4.70 7.89 -6.92
C ASP A 263 -4.37 8.88 -5.79
N ALA A 264 -4.92 8.66 -4.60
CA ALA A 264 -4.59 9.41 -3.39
C ALA A 264 -3.71 8.58 -2.45
N ARG A 265 -2.75 9.24 -1.77
CA ARG A 265 -1.88 8.56 -0.81
C ARG A 265 -2.68 7.96 0.34
N PRO A 266 -2.57 6.65 0.59
CA PRO A 266 -3.32 5.98 1.65
C PRO A 266 -3.04 6.58 3.03
N PHE A 267 -4.07 6.69 3.85
CA PHE A 267 -3.96 6.99 5.28
C PHE A 267 -4.55 5.83 6.08
N ARG A 268 -3.68 5.03 6.68
CA ARG A 268 -4.07 3.86 7.48
C ARG A 268 -3.90 4.17 8.95
N SER A 269 -4.95 3.93 9.71
CA SER A 269 -4.98 4.23 11.16
C SER A 269 -5.56 3.04 11.91
N PRO A 270 -4.77 1.96 12.11
CA PRO A 270 -5.23 0.81 12.88
C PRO A 270 -5.45 1.19 14.35
N HIS A 271 -6.43 0.57 14.97
CA HIS A 271 -6.66 0.72 16.40
C HIS A 271 -5.51 0.11 17.21
N HIS A 272 -5.21 0.62 18.39
CA HIS A 272 -4.09 0.13 19.22
C HIS A 272 -4.22 -1.34 19.65
N THR A 273 -5.41 -1.93 19.57
CA THR A 273 -5.65 -3.37 19.80
C THR A 273 -5.33 -4.25 18.58
N ALA A 274 -4.81 -3.67 17.48
CA ALA A 274 -4.46 -4.43 16.28
C ALA A 274 -3.40 -5.50 16.58
N SER A 275 -3.64 -6.73 16.14
CA SER A 275 -2.70 -7.83 16.31
C SER A 275 -1.47 -7.69 15.38
N PRO A 276 -0.34 -8.36 15.67
CA PRO A 276 0.81 -8.41 14.76
C PRO A 276 0.44 -8.84 13.35
N VAL A 277 -0.47 -9.81 13.22
CA VAL A 277 -0.96 -10.31 11.92
C VAL A 277 -1.79 -9.26 11.19
N SER A 278 -2.60 -8.47 11.89
CA SER A 278 -3.34 -7.37 11.29
C SER A 278 -2.40 -6.29 10.72
N LEU A 279 -1.29 -6.02 11.42
CA LEU A 279 -0.31 -5.04 10.96
C LEU A 279 0.54 -5.56 9.79
N SER A 280 1.19 -6.70 9.96
CA SER A 280 2.12 -7.24 8.95
C SER A 280 1.43 -7.97 7.80
N GLY A 281 0.21 -8.41 8.00
CA GLY A 281 -0.47 -9.33 7.11
C GLY A 281 -0.25 -10.79 7.49
N GLY A 282 -0.94 -11.68 6.83
CA GLY A 282 -0.89 -13.11 7.10
C GLY A 282 -2.24 -13.80 6.94
N GLY A 283 -2.45 -14.86 7.69
CA GLY A 283 -3.62 -15.74 7.60
C GLY A 283 -3.28 -17.08 6.95
N SER A 284 -4.28 -17.96 6.79
CA SER A 284 -4.14 -19.23 6.05
C SER A 284 -3.85 -19.00 4.57
N ILE A 285 -4.49 -17.98 3.98
CA ILE A 285 -4.17 -17.37 2.70
C ILE A 285 -3.54 -16.03 3.03
N PRO A 286 -2.24 -15.82 2.77
CA PRO A 286 -1.56 -14.58 3.14
C PRO A 286 -2.18 -13.37 2.43
N ARG A 287 -2.65 -12.40 3.23
CA ARG A 287 -3.20 -11.13 2.74
C ARG A 287 -2.35 -9.95 3.21
N PRO A 288 -2.31 -8.86 2.45
CA PRO A 288 -1.67 -7.62 2.88
C PRO A 288 -2.24 -7.13 4.22
N GLY A 289 -1.35 -6.72 5.15
CA GLY A 289 -1.75 -6.05 6.40
C GLY A 289 -1.71 -4.53 6.27
N GLU A 290 -2.01 -3.82 7.37
CA GLU A 290 -2.06 -2.35 7.41
C GLU A 290 -0.74 -1.69 6.97
N ILE A 291 0.40 -2.35 7.25
CA ILE A 291 1.73 -1.90 6.82
C ILE A 291 1.84 -1.85 5.29
N SER A 292 1.40 -2.90 4.59
CA SER A 292 1.41 -2.93 3.12
C SER A 292 0.32 -2.04 2.53
N LEU A 293 -0.86 -1.96 3.17
CA LEU A 293 -1.95 -1.07 2.75
C LEU A 293 -1.59 0.43 2.90
N ALA A 294 -0.61 0.75 3.77
CA ALA A 294 -0.08 2.11 3.91
C ALA A 294 0.99 2.45 2.85
N HIS A 295 1.32 1.55 1.94
CA HIS A 295 2.37 1.75 0.93
C HIS A 295 2.15 3.05 0.14
N ASN A 296 3.22 3.83 -0.07
CA ASN A 296 3.21 5.16 -0.67
C ASN A 296 2.33 6.20 0.05
N GLY A 297 1.94 5.93 1.30
CA GLY A 297 1.08 6.77 2.11
C GLY A 297 1.56 6.90 3.55
N ILE A 298 0.61 6.94 4.48
CA ILE A 298 0.84 7.15 5.90
C ILE A 298 0.30 5.96 6.70
N LEU A 299 1.11 5.45 7.62
CA LEU A 299 0.66 4.60 8.72
C LEU A 299 0.63 5.45 10.00
N PHE A 300 -0.57 5.74 10.49
CA PHE A 300 -0.79 6.52 11.69
C PHE A 300 -1.08 5.63 12.89
N LEU A 301 -0.24 5.69 13.91
CA LEU A 301 -0.42 4.98 15.18
C LEU A 301 -0.74 5.97 16.29
N ASP A 302 -2.02 6.08 16.64
CA ASP A 302 -2.46 6.89 17.78
C ASP A 302 -2.27 6.10 19.07
N GLU A 303 -2.00 6.81 20.19
CA GLU A 303 -1.76 6.18 21.49
C GLU A 303 -0.64 5.11 21.45
N LEU A 304 0.48 5.43 20.80
CA LEU A 304 1.57 4.50 20.52
C LEU A 304 1.96 3.57 21.70
N PRO A 305 2.07 4.03 22.98
CA PRO A 305 2.40 3.16 24.11
C PRO A 305 1.31 2.15 24.50
N GLU A 306 0.11 2.25 23.94
CA GLU A 306 -0.99 1.32 24.23
C GLU A 306 -1.04 0.12 23.25
N PHE A 307 -0.25 0.16 22.17
CA PHE A 307 -0.06 -1.00 21.31
C PHE A 307 0.71 -2.11 21.98
N ASP A 308 0.38 -3.35 21.67
CA ASP A 308 1.17 -4.50 22.08
C ASP A 308 2.61 -4.40 21.56
N LYS A 309 3.58 -4.71 22.42
CA LYS A 309 4.99 -4.66 22.04
C LYS A 309 5.33 -5.55 20.86
N SER A 310 4.71 -6.73 20.77
CA SER A 310 4.87 -7.65 19.64
C SER A 310 4.34 -7.06 18.33
N ALA A 311 3.27 -6.27 18.37
CA ALA A 311 2.72 -5.58 17.22
C ALA A 311 3.67 -4.47 16.74
N LEU A 312 4.22 -3.66 17.66
CA LEU A 312 5.18 -2.61 17.32
C LEU A 312 6.50 -3.16 16.76
N GLU A 313 6.97 -4.33 17.24
CA GLU A 313 8.18 -4.96 16.71
C GLU A 313 8.05 -5.38 15.23
N THR A 314 6.83 -5.63 14.73
CA THR A 314 6.61 -5.93 13.29
C THR A 314 6.93 -4.77 12.36
N LEU A 315 6.98 -3.54 12.87
CA LEU A 315 7.31 -2.34 12.09
C LEU A 315 8.80 -2.20 11.79
N ARG A 316 9.68 -2.89 12.54
CA ARG A 316 11.13 -2.65 12.47
C ARG A 316 11.71 -2.98 11.10
N GLN A 317 11.38 -4.13 10.55
CA GLN A 317 11.84 -4.54 9.23
C GLN A 317 11.27 -3.65 8.11
N PRO A 318 9.95 -3.41 8.05
CA PRO A 318 9.37 -2.53 7.03
C PRO A 318 9.96 -1.12 6.99
N LEU A 319 10.28 -0.55 8.15
CA LEU A 319 10.88 0.79 8.24
C LEU A 319 12.35 0.83 7.76
N GLU A 320 13.06 -0.30 7.74
CA GLU A 320 14.43 -0.38 7.22
C GLU A 320 14.45 -0.80 5.75
N ASP A 321 13.73 -1.86 5.42
CA ASP A 321 13.82 -2.53 4.12
C ASP A 321 12.79 -2.00 3.10
N GLY A 322 11.76 -1.26 3.55
CA GLY A 322 10.65 -0.80 2.71
C GLY A 322 9.78 -1.94 2.18
N GLN A 323 9.83 -3.11 2.83
CA GLN A 323 9.05 -4.28 2.47
C GLN A 323 8.77 -5.14 3.70
N VAL A 324 7.66 -5.88 3.67
CA VAL A 324 7.29 -6.85 4.69
C VAL A 324 7.30 -8.25 4.11
N THR A 325 7.95 -9.17 4.81
CA THR A 325 8.01 -10.58 4.40
C THR A 325 7.19 -11.43 5.36
N ILE A 326 6.18 -12.12 4.83
CA ILE A 326 5.31 -13.04 5.56
C ILE A 326 5.77 -14.46 5.22
N THR A 327 6.38 -15.15 6.17
CA THR A 327 6.83 -16.54 5.99
C THR A 327 5.82 -17.51 6.59
N ARG A 328 5.45 -18.55 5.84
CA ARG A 328 4.55 -19.64 6.22
C ARG A 328 5.13 -20.97 5.77
N ALA A 329 4.58 -22.07 6.27
CA ALA A 329 4.97 -23.40 5.82
C ALA A 329 4.74 -23.62 4.31
N THR A 330 3.79 -22.91 3.71
CA THR A 330 3.45 -22.97 2.30
C THR A 330 4.32 -22.07 1.40
N GLY A 331 5.16 -21.20 1.97
CA GLY A 331 6.02 -20.28 1.22
C GLY A 331 6.23 -18.95 1.91
N SER A 332 6.99 -18.07 1.26
CA SER A 332 7.27 -16.72 1.69
C SER A 332 6.66 -15.72 0.71
N LEU A 333 5.98 -14.73 1.25
CA LEU A 333 5.37 -13.63 0.50
C LEU A 333 6.02 -12.33 0.90
N THR A 334 6.59 -11.60 -0.06
CA THR A 334 7.14 -10.25 0.18
C THR A 334 6.24 -9.21 -0.47
N LEU A 335 5.86 -8.21 0.30
CA LEU A 335 5.00 -7.10 -0.11
C LEU A 335 5.75 -5.78 0.07
N PRO A 336 5.63 -4.82 -0.85
CA PRO A 336 6.19 -3.49 -0.66
C PRO A 336 5.47 -2.78 0.50
N SER A 337 6.24 -1.99 1.27
CA SER A 337 5.74 -1.29 2.45
C SER A 337 6.52 -0.01 2.74
N ARG A 338 6.75 0.81 1.71
CA ARG A 338 7.32 2.15 1.88
C ARG A 338 6.21 3.10 2.31
N PHE A 339 6.23 3.52 3.54
CA PHE A 339 5.23 4.42 4.12
C PHE A 339 5.90 5.42 5.04
N MET A 340 5.25 6.54 5.29
CA MET A 340 5.60 7.49 6.31
C MET A 340 4.93 7.06 7.62
N LEU A 341 5.74 6.75 8.65
CA LEU A 341 5.22 6.43 9.97
C LEU A 341 4.94 7.72 10.73
N VAL A 342 3.69 7.91 11.14
CA VAL A 342 3.27 8.99 12.03
C VAL A 342 2.74 8.38 13.31
N CYS A 343 3.31 8.74 14.43
CA CYS A 343 2.91 8.26 15.75
C CYS A 343 2.41 9.42 16.61
N ALA A 344 1.44 9.17 17.47
CA ALA A 344 1.03 10.11 18.49
C ALA A 344 1.04 9.46 19.86
N MET A 345 1.47 10.18 20.87
CA MET A 345 1.45 9.72 22.25
C MET A 345 1.31 10.87 23.26
N ASN A 346 0.89 10.55 24.44
CA ASN A 346 0.93 11.46 25.58
C ASN A 346 2.31 11.41 26.25
N PRO A 347 2.74 12.45 26.98
CA PRO A 347 4.05 12.48 27.63
C PRO A 347 4.12 11.58 28.89
N CYS A 348 3.00 11.11 29.41
CA CYS A 348 2.91 10.17 30.53
C CYS A 348 1.52 9.55 30.57
N ARG A 349 1.28 8.59 31.46
CA ARG A 349 -0.03 7.90 31.60
C ARG A 349 -1.19 8.84 31.90
N CYS A 350 -1.00 9.91 32.70
CA CYS A 350 -2.05 10.91 32.94
C CYS A 350 -2.13 11.99 31.84
N GLY A 351 -1.11 12.06 30.95
CA GLY A 351 -1.07 12.96 29.82
C GLY A 351 -0.55 14.38 30.10
N TRP A 352 -0.18 14.73 31.32
CA TRP A 352 0.10 16.11 31.74
C TRP A 352 1.56 16.36 32.16
N TYR A 353 2.48 15.43 31.93
CA TYR A 353 3.87 15.64 32.27
C TYR A 353 4.48 16.78 31.43
N GLY A 354 5.20 17.68 32.08
CA GLY A 354 5.76 18.88 31.43
C GLY A 354 4.76 20.00 31.11
N HIS A 355 3.45 19.81 31.35
CA HIS A 355 2.45 20.81 31.07
C HIS A 355 2.47 21.94 32.11
N PRO A 356 2.40 23.24 31.69
CA PRO A 356 2.46 24.40 32.62
C PRO A 356 1.40 24.40 33.73
N SER A 357 0.24 23.73 33.51
CA SER A 357 -0.86 23.69 34.48
C SER A 357 -0.53 22.92 35.79
N GLY A 358 0.60 22.23 35.88
CA GLY A 358 0.97 21.43 37.06
C GLY A 358 0.04 20.23 37.36
N ARG A 359 -0.83 19.83 36.43
CA ARG A 359 -1.83 18.74 36.63
C ARG A 359 -1.22 17.34 36.71
N CYS A 360 0.05 17.18 36.31
CA CYS A 360 0.68 15.87 36.34
C CYS A 360 0.87 15.38 37.78
N ARG A 361 0.38 14.14 38.05
CA ARG A 361 0.54 13.45 39.34
C ARG A 361 1.42 12.21 39.25
N CYS A 362 2.03 11.97 38.09
CA CYS A 362 2.89 10.82 37.88
C CYS A 362 4.26 11.03 38.53
N SER A 363 4.75 10.02 39.22
CA SER A 363 6.15 10.01 39.69
C SER A 363 7.11 9.87 38.49
N ALA A 364 8.35 10.27 38.62
CA ALA A 364 9.39 10.10 37.61
C ALA A 364 9.47 8.63 37.12
N GLN A 365 9.40 7.68 38.05
CA GLN A 365 9.43 6.25 37.76
C GLN A 365 8.21 5.82 36.89
N GLN A 366 7.01 6.35 37.16
CA GLN A 366 5.79 6.07 36.35
C GLN A 366 5.90 6.66 34.96
N VAL A 367 6.48 7.83 34.81
CA VAL A 367 6.76 8.43 33.49
C VAL A 367 7.73 7.57 32.70
N GLU A 368 8.86 7.19 33.32
CA GLU A 368 9.86 6.34 32.68
C GLU A 368 9.28 4.97 32.28
N GLN A 369 8.49 4.32 33.15
CA GLN A 369 7.84 3.05 32.86
C GLN A 369 6.87 3.15 31.69
N TYR A 370 6.15 4.27 31.57
CA TYR A 370 5.25 4.53 30.45
C TYR A 370 6.02 4.72 29.14
N MET A 371 7.11 5.50 29.16
CA MET A 371 7.96 5.73 27.99
C MET A 371 8.65 4.45 27.51
N ARG A 372 9.07 3.57 28.42
CA ARG A 372 9.69 2.27 28.12
C ARG A 372 8.77 1.25 27.44
N ARG A 373 7.45 1.53 27.33
CA ARG A 373 6.53 0.70 26.52
C ARG A 373 6.89 0.76 25.05
N VAL A 374 7.39 1.90 24.57
CA VAL A 374 7.91 2.04 23.21
C VAL A 374 9.38 1.67 23.22
N SER A 375 9.79 0.71 22.39
CA SER A 375 11.16 0.25 22.35
C SER A 375 12.12 1.32 21.82
N GLY A 376 13.30 1.45 22.41
CA GLY A 376 14.35 2.36 21.92
C GLY A 376 14.65 2.17 20.42
N PRO A 377 14.83 0.91 19.94
CA PRO A 377 15.01 0.65 18.52
C PRO A 377 13.91 1.17 17.60
N LEU A 378 12.64 1.24 18.04
CA LEU A 378 11.56 1.85 17.26
C LEU A 378 11.68 3.38 17.28
N LEU A 379 11.91 3.99 18.45
CA LEU A 379 12.13 5.44 18.57
C LEU A 379 13.32 5.90 17.72
N ASP A 380 14.37 5.10 17.67
CA ASP A 380 15.52 5.35 16.79
C ASP A 380 15.14 5.40 15.31
N ARG A 381 14.06 4.76 14.86
CA ARG A 381 13.58 4.77 13.47
C ARG A 381 12.64 5.91 13.16
N ILE A 382 12.22 6.67 14.15
CA ILE A 382 11.45 7.90 13.97
C ILE A 382 12.43 9.06 13.83
N ASP A 383 12.31 9.85 12.76
CA ASP A 383 13.25 10.90 12.41
C ASP A 383 13.01 12.16 13.25
N MET A 384 11.74 12.54 13.43
CA MET A 384 11.33 13.80 14.05
C MET A 384 10.50 13.54 15.32
N HIS A 385 10.88 14.18 16.43
CA HIS A 385 10.13 14.18 17.69
C HIS A 385 9.57 15.59 17.91
N ILE A 386 8.25 15.74 17.80
CA ILE A 386 7.58 17.03 17.78
C ILE A 386 6.73 17.17 19.05
N GLU A 387 7.03 18.17 19.85
CA GLU A 387 6.19 18.55 20.99
C GLU A 387 5.00 19.38 20.48
N VAL A 388 3.79 18.90 20.77
CA VAL A 388 2.53 19.56 20.37
C VAL A 388 1.96 20.28 21.60
N PRO A 389 2.14 21.59 21.70
CA PRO A 389 1.64 22.37 22.83
C PRO A 389 0.10 22.43 22.83
N SER A 390 -0.49 22.67 24.01
CA SER A 390 -1.91 22.99 24.08
C SER A 390 -2.16 24.33 23.39
N VAL A 391 -3.27 24.39 22.63
CA VAL A 391 -3.65 25.63 21.96
C VAL A 391 -4.15 26.63 23.00
N GLU A 392 -3.57 27.83 23.05
CA GLU A 392 -4.02 28.89 23.91
C GLU A 392 -5.35 29.48 23.43
N TYR A 393 -6.19 29.89 24.34
CA TYR A 393 -7.51 30.45 24.03
C TYR A 393 -7.41 31.68 23.10
N GLU A 394 -6.38 32.52 23.27
CA GLU A 394 -6.14 33.69 22.43
C GLU A 394 -5.83 33.32 20.97
N ALA A 395 -5.08 32.23 20.76
CA ALA A 395 -4.78 31.72 19.42
C ALA A 395 -6.05 31.26 18.69
N MET A 396 -7.04 30.70 19.42
CA MET A 396 -8.33 30.30 18.84
C MET A 396 -9.20 31.51 18.41
N ARG A 397 -8.93 32.70 18.94
CA ARG A 397 -9.68 33.93 18.63
C ARG A 397 -9.07 34.78 17.53
N ARG A 398 -7.86 34.48 17.10
CA ARG A 398 -7.23 35.19 15.99
C ARG A 398 -8.06 35.03 14.72
N LYS A 399 -8.37 36.16 14.07
CA LYS A 399 -9.15 36.21 12.82
C LYS A 399 -8.27 35.96 11.57
N GLU A 400 -6.97 35.81 11.75
CA GLU A 400 -6.08 35.50 10.64
C GLU A 400 -6.39 34.09 10.12
N GLN A 401 -6.66 33.97 8.84
CA GLN A 401 -6.86 32.68 8.21
C GLN A 401 -5.50 31.95 8.18
N PRO A 402 -5.41 30.76 8.78
CA PRO A 402 -4.21 29.95 8.69
C PRO A 402 -3.92 29.58 7.23
N GLU A 403 -2.65 29.31 6.94
CA GLU A 403 -2.21 28.90 5.62
C GLU A 403 -2.93 27.61 5.15
N SER A 404 -3.35 27.61 3.89
CA SER A 404 -4.07 26.46 3.31
C SER A 404 -3.14 25.28 3.01
N SER A 405 -3.67 24.06 3.05
CA SER A 405 -2.94 22.86 2.61
C SER A 405 -2.43 22.98 1.17
N ALA A 406 -3.13 23.68 0.31
CA ALA A 406 -2.74 23.88 -1.08
C ALA A 406 -1.44 24.69 -1.23
N GLU A 407 -1.24 25.71 -0.39
CA GLU A 407 0.00 26.50 -0.39
C GLU A 407 1.18 25.72 0.16
N VAL A 408 1.01 25.01 1.28
CA VAL A 408 2.02 24.11 1.84
C VAL A 408 2.40 23.03 0.83
N ARG A 409 1.42 22.43 0.16
CA ARG A 409 1.64 21.38 -0.86
C ARG A 409 2.44 21.89 -2.06
N LYS A 410 2.29 23.14 -2.47
CA LYS A 410 3.11 23.73 -3.54
C LYS A 410 4.60 23.71 -3.16
N ARG A 411 4.95 24.09 -1.92
CA ARG A 411 6.34 24.06 -1.44
C ARG A 411 6.87 22.62 -1.32
N VAL A 412 6.05 21.73 -0.79
CA VAL A 412 6.37 20.29 -0.70
C VAL A 412 6.63 19.71 -2.09
N ASN A 413 5.78 19.99 -3.08
CA ASN A 413 5.97 19.53 -4.46
C ASN A 413 7.25 20.10 -5.08
N ALA A 414 7.56 21.38 -4.85
CA ALA A 414 8.79 22.00 -5.34
C ALA A 414 10.04 21.32 -4.76
N ALA A 415 10.08 21.06 -3.45
CA ALA A 415 11.17 20.33 -2.81
C ALA A 415 11.29 18.89 -3.34
N ARG A 416 10.17 18.20 -3.61
CA ARG A 416 10.14 16.86 -4.19
C ARG A 416 10.67 16.83 -5.64
N GLU A 417 10.41 17.83 -6.44
CA GLU A 417 10.99 17.93 -7.79
C GLU A 417 12.51 18.11 -7.75
N VAL A 418 13.06 18.80 -6.75
CA VAL A 418 14.52 18.87 -6.51
C VAL A 418 15.06 17.48 -6.18
N GLN A 419 14.42 16.75 -5.27
CA GLN A 419 14.80 15.39 -4.86
C GLN A 419 14.71 14.41 -6.03
N LYS A 420 13.64 14.48 -6.82
CA LYS A 420 13.45 13.63 -8.00
C LYS A 420 14.59 13.82 -9.03
N ARG A 421 15.03 15.05 -9.27
CA ARG A 421 16.20 15.34 -10.12
C ARG A 421 17.48 14.81 -9.50
N ARG A 422 17.70 15.00 -8.19
CA ARG A 422 18.85 14.52 -7.44
C ARG A 422 19.01 13.01 -7.50
N PHE A 423 17.91 12.27 -7.39
CA PHE A 423 17.90 10.81 -7.33
C PHE A 423 17.55 10.13 -8.66
N ALA A 424 17.57 10.88 -9.77
CA ALA A 424 17.29 10.32 -11.10
C ALA A 424 18.18 9.11 -11.39
N GLY A 425 17.58 8.02 -11.89
CA GLY A 425 18.30 6.76 -12.17
C GLY A 425 18.55 5.87 -10.95
N THR A 426 18.03 6.24 -9.76
CA THR A 426 18.13 5.41 -8.56
C THR A 426 16.73 4.95 -8.08
N ALA A 427 16.71 4.01 -7.13
CA ALA A 427 15.47 3.55 -6.47
C ALA A 427 15.03 4.45 -5.30
N VAL A 428 15.77 5.53 -5.01
CA VAL A 428 15.48 6.47 -3.93
C VAL A 428 14.49 7.53 -4.43
N THR A 429 13.43 7.74 -3.66
CA THR A 429 12.33 8.66 -4.03
C THR A 429 12.32 9.96 -3.21
N CYS A 430 12.99 9.98 -2.05
CA CYS A 430 13.04 11.13 -1.16
C CYS A 430 14.24 11.08 -0.21
N ASN A 431 14.51 12.21 0.45
CA ASN A 431 15.67 12.37 1.32
C ASN A 431 15.70 11.37 2.49
N ALA A 432 14.56 10.97 3.06
CA ALA A 432 14.52 9.98 4.14
C ALA A 432 15.12 8.63 3.75
N TYR A 433 15.10 8.29 2.46
CA TYR A 433 15.62 7.00 1.95
C TYR A 433 17.05 7.09 1.39
N MET A 434 17.76 8.22 1.54
CA MET A 434 19.17 8.31 1.15
C MET A 434 20.02 7.23 1.81
N THR A 435 20.88 6.60 1.03
CA THR A 435 21.90 5.69 1.54
C THR A 435 23.04 6.47 2.23
N PRO A 436 23.87 5.83 3.07
CA PRO A 436 25.06 6.50 3.66
C PRO A 436 25.97 7.15 2.60
N ALA A 437 26.17 6.51 1.46
CA ALA A 437 26.97 7.08 0.35
C ALA A 437 26.34 8.38 -0.19
N MET A 438 25.00 8.41 -0.33
CA MET A 438 24.28 9.60 -0.78
C MET A 438 24.30 10.72 0.26
N ILE A 439 24.26 10.39 1.56
CA ILE A 439 24.42 11.39 2.62
C ILE A 439 25.79 12.06 2.50
N GLY A 440 26.86 11.30 2.35
CA GLY A 440 28.21 11.85 2.14
C GLY A 440 28.33 12.73 0.88
N GLN A 441 27.53 12.44 -0.14
CA GLN A 441 27.54 13.21 -1.40
C GLN A 441 26.67 14.48 -1.34
N TYR A 442 25.46 14.42 -0.77
CA TYR A 442 24.44 15.47 -0.88
C TYR A 442 24.21 16.26 0.42
N CYS A 443 24.77 15.82 1.54
CA CYS A 443 24.58 16.44 2.85
C CYS A 443 25.90 16.97 3.44
N GLN A 444 26.77 17.53 2.59
CA GLN A 444 28.04 18.10 3.03
C GLN A 444 27.77 19.37 3.87
N LEU A 445 28.52 19.50 4.97
CA LEU A 445 28.49 20.67 5.84
C LEU A 445 29.75 21.51 5.62
N ASP A 446 29.61 22.82 5.81
CA ASP A 446 30.75 23.71 5.91
C ASP A 446 31.41 23.64 7.32
N ALA A 447 32.52 24.32 7.53
CA ALA A 447 33.23 24.34 8.81
C ALA A 447 32.39 24.88 9.99
N ALA A 448 31.41 25.72 9.73
CA ALA A 448 30.49 26.24 10.75
C ALA A 448 29.43 25.19 11.11
N GLY A 449 28.86 24.53 10.10
CA GLY A 449 27.91 23.42 10.26
C GLY A 449 28.53 22.24 11.02
N GLU A 450 29.78 21.86 10.69
CA GLU A 450 30.50 20.80 11.40
C GLU A 450 30.65 21.10 12.90
N LYS A 451 30.98 22.34 13.27
CA LYS A 451 31.07 22.76 14.68
C LYS A 451 29.71 22.66 15.39
N VAL A 452 28.63 23.05 14.73
CA VAL A 452 27.26 22.96 15.28
C VAL A 452 26.89 21.51 15.48
N MET A 453 27.15 20.64 14.48
CA MET A 453 26.87 19.21 14.55
C MET A 453 27.66 18.55 15.66
N GLN A 454 28.97 18.83 15.79
CA GLN A 454 29.81 18.31 16.87
C GLN A 454 29.29 18.72 18.26
N GLY A 455 28.95 20.02 18.41
CA GLY A 455 28.37 20.52 19.66
C GLY A 455 27.03 19.90 20.03
N ALA A 456 26.20 19.52 19.01
CA ALA A 456 24.96 18.80 19.22
C ALA A 456 25.23 17.32 19.58
N PHE A 457 26.22 16.70 18.94
CA PHE A 457 26.62 15.31 19.19
C PHE A 457 27.03 15.12 20.64
N ASP A 458 27.88 16.01 21.14
CA ASP A 458 28.41 15.95 22.53
C ASP A 458 27.33 16.23 23.58
N ARG A 459 26.46 17.25 23.33
CA ARG A 459 25.44 17.66 24.32
C ARG A 459 24.23 16.72 24.37
N LEU A 460 23.83 16.15 23.24
CA LEU A 460 22.62 15.32 23.12
C LEU A 460 22.93 13.83 23.19
N GLY A 461 24.21 13.41 23.20
CA GLY A 461 24.61 12.01 23.17
C GLY A 461 24.13 11.29 21.93
N LEU A 462 24.26 11.94 20.76
CA LEU A 462 23.77 11.41 19.48
C LEU A 462 24.52 10.15 19.08
N THR A 463 23.82 9.25 18.39
CA THR A 463 24.42 8.07 17.74
C THR A 463 24.71 8.39 16.26
N GLY A 464 25.52 7.56 15.59
CA GLY A 464 25.73 7.69 14.13
C GLY A 464 24.43 7.68 13.34
N ARG A 465 23.43 6.87 13.76
CA ARG A 465 22.10 6.86 13.15
C ARG A 465 21.37 8.19 13.31
N SER A 466 21.46 8.79 14.48
CA SER A 466 20.84 10.10 14.74
C SER A 466 21.50 11.21 13.94
N HIS A 467 22.82 11.16 13.78
CA HIS A 467 23.59 12.06 12.91
C HIS A 467 23.08 12.02 11.47
N ASP A 468 22.98 10.83 10.87
CA ASP A 468 22.53 10.66 9.47
C ASP A 468 21.10 11.18 9.26
N ARG A 469 20.22 11.02 10.27
CA ARG A 469 18.85 11.55 10.20
C ARG A 469 18.80 13.06 10.25
N ILE A 470 19.59 13.67 11.14
CA ILE A 470 19.69 15.13 11.20
C ILE A 470 20.15 15.67 9.84
N LEU A 471 21.14 15.04 9.21
CA LEU A 471 21.62 15.46 7.89
C LEU A 471 20.54 15.32 6.79
N ARG A 472 19.79 14.23 6.79
CA ARG A 472 18.67 14.05 5.85
C ARG A 472 17.57 15.10 6.05
N MET A 473 17.24 15.44 7.29
CA MET A 473 16.28 16.50 7.62
C MET A 473 16.81 17.86 7.22
N ALA A 474 18.07 18.19 7.56
CA ALA A 474 18.70 19.45 7.18
C ALA A 474 18.74 19.64 5.66
N ARG A 475 18.99 18.56 4.89
CA ARG A 475 18.88 18.58 3.43
C ARG A 475 17.46 18.84 2.95
N THR A 476 16.45 18.28 3.62
CA THR A 476 15.05 18.52 3.29
C THR A 476 14.64 19.98 3.57
N ILE A 477 15.09 20.55 4.69
CA ILE A 477 14.85 21.96 5.03
C ILE A 477 15.49 22.86 3.99
N ALA A 478 16.75 22.58 3.60
CA ALA A 478 17.43 23.33 2.56
C ALA A 478 16.74 23.20 1.18
N ASP A 479 16.17 22.04 0.83
CA ASP A 479 15.38 21.86 -0.39
C ASP A 479 14.08 22.69 -0.37
N LEU A 480 13.40 22.78 0.78
CA LEU A 480 12.22 23.64 0.97
C LEU A 480 12.54 25.12 0.84
N ASP A 481 13.71 25.54 1.31
CA ASP A 481 14.18 26.92 1.24
C ASP A 481 14.86 27.25 -0.11
N GLY A 482 14.94 26.25 -1.02
CA GLY A 482 15.57 26.41 -2.34
C GLY A 482 17.10 26.57 -2.30
N ALA A 483 17.73 26.20 -1.18
CA ALA A 483 19.18 26.32 -1.00
C ALA A 483 19.94 25.15 -1.63
N GLU A 484 21.04 25.46 -2.30
CA GLU A 484 21.92 24.45 -2.92
C GLU A 484 22.69 23.64 -1.86
N HIS A 485 23.15 24.30 -0.80
CA HIS A 485 23.91 23.72 0.29
C HIS A 485 23.14 23.75 1.60
N ILE A 486 23.54 22.87 2.53
CA ILE A 486 23.02 22.90 3.91
C ILE A 486 23.71 24.01 4.67
N GLU A 487 22.96 25.00 5.13
CA GLU A 487 23.43 26.09 5.96
C GLU A 487 23.21 25.80 7.44
N VAL A 488 23.89 26.56 8.31
CA VAL A 488 23.81 26.40 9.78
C VAL A 488 22.37 26.48 10.31
N GLN A 489 21.53 27.35 9.72
CA GLN A 489 20.12 27.48 10.10
C GLN A 489 19.32 26.22 9.82
N HIS A 490 19.53 25.55 8.67
CA HIS A 490 18.85 24.30 8.30
C HIS A 490 19.24 23.17 9.26
N LEU A 491 20.52 23.15 9.64
CA LEU A 491 21.04 22.16 10.60
C LEU A 491 20.49 22.41 12.01
N ALA A 492 20.44 23.67 12.45
CA ALA A 492 19.92 24.04 13.77
C ALA A 492 18.42 23.67 13.90
N GLU A 493 17.61 23.94 12.85
CA GLU A 493 16.19 23.53 12.81
C GLU A 493 16.08 21.99 12.88
N ALA A 494 16.86 21.24 12.10
CA ALA A 494 16.85 19.78 12.13
C ALA A 494 17.21 19.19 13.49
N ILE A 495 18.20 19.77 14.21
CA ILE A 495 18.62 19.34 15.53
C ILE A 495 17.48 19.52 16.56
N GLN A 496 16.66 20.57 16.45
CA GLN A 496 15.55 20.80 17.38
C GLN A 496 14.55 19.65 17.34
N TYR A 497 14.28 19.06 16.18
CA TYR A 497 13.36 17.92 16.06
C TYR A 497 13.90 16.59 16.63
N ARG A 498 15.16 16.53 17.07
CA ARG A 498 15.76 15.38 17.76
C ARG A 498 16.03 15.65 19.25
N SER A 499 15.87 16.88 19.72
CA SER A 499 16.24 17.32 21.07
C SER A 499 15.06 17.39 22.06
N SER A 500 13.95 16.64 21.81
CA SER A 500 12.81 16.64 22.72
C SER A 500 13.21 16.33 24.18
N ASN A 501 12.89 17.26 25.07
CA ASN A 501 13.14 17.11 26.50
C ASN A 501 12.19 16.08 27.17
N LEU A 502 11.09 15.72 26.50
CA LEU A 502 10.11 14.77 27.00
C LEU A 502 10.54 13.30 26.84
N LEU A 503 11.59 13.03 26.06
CA LEU A 503 12.11 11.69 25.82
C LEU A 503 13.45 11.42 26.54
N LYS A 504 13.97 12.39 27.28
CA LYS A 504 15.16 12.29 28.13
C LYS A 504 14.79 11.88 29.58
#